data_6e82efc20c6fc9b73ad7a06cdd85c14f
#
_entry.id   6e82efc20c6fc9b73ad7a06cdd85c14f
#
_cell.length_a   1.000
_cell.length_b   1.000
_cell.length_c   1.000
_cell.angle_alpha   90.00
_cell.angle_beta   90.00
_cell.angle_gamma   90.00
#
_symmetry.space_group_name_H-M   'P 1'
#
loop_
_entity.id
_entity.type
_entity.pdbx_description
1 polymer ?
#
loop_
_entity_poly.entity_id
_entity_poly.type
_entity_poly.pdbx_seq_one_letter_code
_entity_poly.pdbx_strand_id
1 'polypeptide(L)' 'MSDGFGLEVDGRIKAKFPTKADAEKSAMTLKSAYPMLQVKVYDAAEKTQTLMELPINKVAVT' A
#
# COMPACT_ATOMS: atom_id res chain seq x y z
N MET A 1 -1.62 -14.03 -9.50
CA MET A 1 -1.05 -14.11 -8.13
C MET A 1 -2.07 -14.72 -7.21
N SER A 2 -1.76 -15.88 -6.64
CA SER A 2 -2.71 -16.60 -5.81
C SER A 2 -2.52 -16.36 -4.32
N ASP A 3 -1.37 -15.85 -3.93
CA ASP A 3 -1.10 -15.51 -2.54
C ASP A 3 -0.05 -14.39 -2.51
N GLY A 4 0.27 -13.95 -1.28
CA GLY A 4 1.20 -12.85 -1.13
C GLY A 4 0.50 -11.50 -1.21
N PHE A 5 1.29 -10.45 -1.31
CA PHE A 5 0.78 -9.09 -1.26
C PHE A 5 1.37 -8.27 -2.40
N GLY A 6 0.54 -7.47 -3.04
CA GLY A 6 0.97 -6.62 -4.13
C GLY A 6 0.95 -5.16 -3.72
N LEU A 7 1.93 -4.42 -4.22
CA LEU A 7 1.96 -2.98 -4.06
C LEU A 7 1.36 -2.36 -5.32
N GLU A 8 0.21 -1.73 -5.17
CA GLU A 8 -0.49 -1.14 -6.29
C GLU A 8 -0.34 0.38 -6.27
N VAL A 9 0.05 0.93 -7.41
CA VAL A 9 0.22 2.36 -7.55
C VAL A 9 -0.60 2.80 -8.76
N ASP A 10 -1.56 3.69 -8.51
CA ASP A 10 -2.44 4.23 -9.54
C ASP A 10 -3.09 3.13 -10.40
N GLY A 11 -3.50 2.05 -9.73
CA GLY A 11 -4.22 0.97 -10.38
C GLY A 11 -3.35 -0.11 -10.99
N ARG A 12 -2.04 -0.06 -10.80
CA ARG A 12 -1.13 -1.06 -11.35
C ARG A 12 -0.27 -1.66 -10.25
N ILE A 13 -0.10 -2.99 -10.33
CA ILE A 13 0.77 -3.70 -9.39
C ILE A 13 2.21 -3.44 -9.79
N LYS A 14 2.98 -2.83 -8.91
CA LYS A 14 4.38 -2.49 -9.17
C LYS A 14 5.36 -3.42 -8.52
N ALA A 15 4.96 -4.07 -7.43
CA ALA A 15 5.85 -4.96 -6.70
C ALA A 15 5.04 -6.00 -5.96
N LYS A 16 5.69 -7.10 -5.57
CA LYS A 16 5.04 -8.16 -4.81
C LYS A 16 5.89 -8.49 -3.59
N PHE A 17 5.23 -8.85 -2.51
CA PHE A 17 5.90 -9.13 -1.25
C PHE A 17 5.32 -10.38 -0.62
N PRO A 18 6.14 -11.14 0.12
CA PRO A 18 5.66 -12.35 0.78
C PRO A 18 4.81 -12.10 2.02
N THR A 19 4.96 -10.94 2.65
CA THR A 19 4.23 -10.63 3.88
C THR A 19 3.55 -9.28 3.77
N LYS A 20 2.48 -9.13 4.55
CA LYS A 20 1.76 -7.87 4.60
C LYS A 20 2.63 -6.75 5.17
N ALA A 21 3.43 -7.06 6.18
CA ALA A 21 4.30 -6.06 6.79
C ALA A 21 5.27 -5.47 5.78
N ASP A 22 5.86 -6.32 4.95
CA ASP A 22 6.78 -5.85 3.92
C ASP A 22 6.07 -4.96 2.90
N ALA A 23 4.89 -5.37 2.48
CA ALA A 23 4.12 -4.60 1.50
C ALA A 23 3.72 -3.24 2.07
N GLU A 24 3.27 -3.22 3.32
CA GLU A 24 2.86 -1.97 3.95
C GLU A 24 4.05 -1.04 4.15
N LYS A 25 5.20 -1.59 4.52
CA LYS A 25 6.39 -0.78 4.71
C LYS A 25 6.80 -0.10 3.41
N SER A 26 6.80 -0.86 2.32
CA SER A 26 7.13 -0.29 1.01
C SER A 26 6.10 0.73 0.57
N ALA A 27 4.83 0.44 0.83
CA ALA A 27 3.75 1.35 0.47
C ALA A 27 3.88 2.69 1.21
N MET A 28 4.20 2.63 2.50
CA MET A 28 4.37 3.85 3.29
C MET A 28 5.56 4.66 2.81
N THR A 29 6.66 3.98 2.48
CA THR A 29 7.84 4.65 1.96
C THR A 29 7.51 5.38 0.67
N LEU A 30 6.82 4.70 -0.23
CA LEU A 30 6.45 5.30 -1.51
C LEU A 30 5.47 6.46 -1.32
N LYS A 31 4.48 6.28 -0.47
CA LYS A 31 3.49 7.32 -0.21
C LYS A 31 4.13 8.56 0.41
N SER A 32 5.11 8.35 1.29
CA SER A 32 5.82 9.47 1.91
C SER A 32 6.64 10.25 0.87
N ALA A 33 7.25 9.53 -0.07
CA ALA A 33 8.04 10.18 -1.11
C ALA A 33 7.17 10.86 -2.15
N TYR A 34 6.01 10.27 -2.45
CA TYR A 34 5.12 10.77 -3.50
C TYR A 34 3.69 10.81 -3.00
N PRO A 35 3.36 11.77 -2.14
CA PRO A 35 2.04 11.77 -1.51
C PRO A 35 0.88 11.94 -2.47
N MET A 36 1.13 12.40 -3.69
CA MET A 36 0.08 12.54 -4.68
C MET A 36 -0.32 11.21 -5.31
N LEU A 37 0.48 10.18 -5.17
CA LEU A 37 0.17 8.88 -5.74
C LEU A 37 -0.88 8.15 -4.91
N GLN A 38 -1.73 7.40 -5.59
CA GLN A 38 -2.68 6.52 -4.91
C GLN A 38 -2.03 5.16 -4.74
N VAL A 39 -1.69 4.84 -3.50
CA VAL A 39 -0.94 3.63 -3.18
C VAL A 39 -1.83 2.69 -2.38
N LYS A 40 -1.92 1.45 -2.84
CA LYS A 40 -2.73 0.42 -2.18
C LYS A 40 -1.92 -0.84 -1.98
N VAL A 41 -2.29 -1.60 -0.95
CA VAL A 41 -1.73 -2.93 -0.72
C VAL A 41 -2.81 -3.94 -1.04
N TYR A 42 -2.53 -4.82 -1.98
CA TYR A 42 -3.46 -5.86 -2.40
C TYR A 42 -3.12 -7.17 -1.72
N ASP A 43 -4.10 -7.77 -1.06
CA ASP A 43 -3.96 -9.07 -0.43
C ASP A 43 -4.54 -10.13 -1.37
N ALA A 44 -3.66 -10.91 -1.98
CA ALA A 44 -4.10 -11.90 -2.97
C ALA A 44 -4.90 -13.03 -2.34
N ALA A 45 -4.57 -13.41 -1.11
CA ALA A 45 -5.27 -14.49 -0.45
C ALA A 45 -6.69 -14.08 -0.07
N GLU A 46 -6.86 -12.87 0.44
CA GLU A 46 -8.16 -12.35 0.85
C GLU A 46 -8.86 -11.64 -0.29
N LYS A 47 -8.14 -11.33 -1.36
CA LYS A 47 -8.65 -10.58 -2.51
C LYS A 47 -9.19 -9.22 -2.10
N THR A 48 -8.47 -8.55 -1.21
CA THR A 48 -8.84 -7.24 -0.71
C THR A 48 -7.74 -6.23 -0.99
N GLN A 49 -8.12 -4.96 -0.99
CA GLN A 49 -7.20 -3.86 -1.18
C GLN A 49 -7.30 -2.91 0.00
N THR A 50 -6.17 -2.39 0.43
CA THR A 50 -6.12 -1.42 1.50
C THR A 50 -5.44 -0.16 0.98
N LEU A 51 -6.15 0.97 1.04
CA LEU A 51 -5.59 2.25 0.63
C LEU A 51 -4.63 2.73 1.71
N MET A 52 -3.42 3.06 1.29
CA MET A 52 -2.40 3.56 2.22
C MET A 52 -2.52 5.07 2.34
N GLU A 53 -2.58 5.54 3.59
CA GLU A 53 -2.64 6.96 3.88
C GLU A 53 -1.56 7.33 4.88
N LEU A 54 -1.05 8.53 4.76
CA LEU A 54 -0.02 9.00 5.68
C LEU A 54 -0.62 9.27 7.05
N PRO A 55 0.01 8.79 8.10
CA PRO A 55 -0.50 9.00 9.46
C PRO A 55 -0.65 10.47 9.83
N ILE A 56 0.17 11.32 9.23
CA ILE A 56 0.15 12.74 9.55
C ILE A 56 -1.19 13.37 9.22
N ASN A 57 -1.91 12.81 8.26
CA ASN A 57 -3.21 13.37 7.91
C ASN A 57 -4.18 13.29 9.07
N LYS A 58 -4.08 12.26 9.87
CA LYS A 58 -4.98 12.09 11.01
C LYS A 58 -4.64 13.04 12.12
N VAL A 59 -3.37 13.30 12.30
CA VAL A 59 -2.91 14.21 13.33
C VAL A 59 -3.38 15.64 13.02
N ALA A 60 -3.30 16.01 11.77
CA ALA A 60 -3.65 17.37 11.37
C ALA A 60 -5.12 17.68 11.61
N VAL A 61 -5.96 16.67 11.58
CA VAL A 61 -7.40 16.86 11.74
C VAL A 61 -7.77 17.20 13.18
N THR A 62 -7.05 16.66 14.11
CA THR A 62 -7.37 16.90 15.51
C THR A 62 -6.75 18.20 16.00
#